data_fe52ab5df1fb521806d9fbe00a30787b
#
_entry.id   fe52ab5df1fb521806d9fbe00a30787b
#
_cell.length_a   1.000
_cell.length_b   1.000
_cell.length_c   1.000
_cell.angle_alpha   90.00
_cell.angle_beta   90.00
_cell.angle_gamma   90.00
#
_symmetry.space_group_name_H-M   'P 1'
#
loop_
_entity.id
_entity.type
_entity.pdbx_description
1 polymer ?
#
loop_
_entity_poly.entity_id
_entity_poly.type
_entity_poly.pdbx_seq_one_letter_code
_entity_poly.pdbx_strand_id
1 'polypeptide(L)'
;MNEQNQRDSIMSMARGAFEERVDYEMDKVIQNILDPNTKATAKRKITLTIELTPDDERRTIGVQVTAKSTLADTNPVATALYVTSDGNGELVGAEMVPQVPGQMNMDGTQQEAPKLLKLVQHG
;
A
#
# COMPACT_ATOMS: atom_id res chain seq x y z
N MET A 1 32.59 14.15 31.52
CA MET A 1 32.15 13.08 30.66
C MET A 1 33.29 12.66 29.74
N ASN A 2 33.46 11.40 29.58
CA ASN A 2 34.57 10.87 28.81
C ASN A 2 34.20 10.79 27.33
N GLU A 3 34.90 11.52 26.48
CA GLU A 3 34.64 11.55 25.05
C GLU A 3 34.81 10.19 24.40
N GLN A 4 35.64 9.33 24.97
CA GLN A 4 35.88 8.00 24.44
C GLN A 4 34.66 7.09 24.49
N ASN A 5 33.69 7.44 25.31
CA ASN A 5 32.43 6.69 25.40
C ASN A 5 31.36 7.23 24.47
N GLN A 6 31.62 8.33 23.78
CA GLN A 6 30.71 8.92 22.83
C GLN A 6 31.05 8.44 21.44
N ARG A 7 30.43 7.36 21.05
CA ARG A 7 30.54 6.85 19.69
C ARG A 7 29.34 7.30 18.88
N ASP A 8 29.60 7.81 17.70
CA ASP A 8 28.52 8.10 16.79
C ASP A 8 27.87 6.80 16.35
N SER A 9 26.57 6.80 16.35
CA SER A 9 25.83 5.67 15.82
C SER A 9 25.90 5.67 14.30
N ILE A 10 25.95 4.48 13.69
CA ILE A 10 25.81 4.36 12.25
C ILE A 10 24.51 5.02 11.77
N MET A 11 23.48 5.06 12.63
CA MET A 11 22.20 5.67 12.30
C MET A 11 22.27 7.17 12.14
N SER A 12 23.28 7.82 12.75
CA SER A 12 23.43 9.27 12.64
C SER A 12 24.32 9.68 11.47
N MET A 13 24.87 8.75 10.74
CA MET A 13 25.70 9.02 9.58
C MET A 13 24.91 9.72 8.48
N ALA A 14 25.63 10.29 7.52
CA ALA A 14 25.01 11.05 6.41
C ALA A 14 24.15 12.21 6.91
N ARG A 15 24.61 12.89 7.98
CA ARG A 15 23.93 14.04 8.59
C ARG A 15 22.52 13.71 9.04
N GLY A 16 22.34 12.49 9.57
CA GLY A 16 21.04 12.06 10.05
C GLY A 16 20.10 11.55 8.97
N ALA A 17 20.57 11.41 7.73
CA ALA A 17 19.70 10.95 6.65
C ALA A 17 19.18 9.55 6.89
N PHE A 18 19.94 8.70 7.59
CA PHE A 18 19.48 7.35 7.90
C PHE A 18 18.28 7.38 8.86
N GLU A 19 18.36 8.25 9.89
CA GLU A 19 17.25 8.43 10.82
C GLU A 19 16.03 9.01 10.13
N GLU A 20 16.24 9.99 9.25
CA GLU A 20 15.14 10.59 8.49
C GLU A 20 14.42 9.56 7.64
N ARG A 21 15.16 8.61 7.09
CA ARG A 21 14.56 7.57 6.26
C ARG A 21 13.64 6.67 7.08
N VAL A 22 14.05 6.34 8.31
CA VAL A 22 13.21 5.55 9.22
C VAL A 22 11.99 6.37 9.64
N ASP A 23 12.18 7.62 9.98
CA ASP A 23 11.08 8.50 10.41
C ASP A 23 10.06 8.69 9.29
N TYR A 24 10.52 8.79 8.05
CA TYR A 24 9.63 8.87 6.90
C TYR A 24 8.73 7.64 6.80
N GLU A 25 9.30 6.46 7.00
CA GLU A 25 8.49 5.23 6.99
C GLU A 25 7.57 5.15 8.21
N MET A 26 8.00 5.67 9.37
CA MET A 26 7.15 5.72 10.56
C MET A 26 5.92 6.58 10.35
N ASP A 27 6.06 7.70 9.65
CA ASP A 27 4.91 8.54 9.33
C ASP A 27 3.88 7.78 8.51
N LYS A 28 4.32 6.97 7.55
CA LYS A 28 3.42 6.14 6.77
C LYS A 28 2.69 5.11 7.64
N VAL A 29 3.43 4.51 8.58
CA VAL A 29 2.85 3.53 9.50
C VAL A 29 1.78 4.18 10.37
N ILE A 30 2.06 5.36 10.91
CA ILE A 30 1.08 6.06 11.75
C ILE A 30 -0.17 6.40 10.95
N GLN A 31 -0.03 6.91 9.74
CA GLN A 31 -1.18 7.20 8.89
C GLN A 31 -2.01 5.95 8.60
N ASN A 32 -1.33 4.82 8.40
CA ASN A 32 -2.02 3.55 8.16
C ASN A 32 -2.75 3.05 9.41
N ILE A 33 -2.14 3.22 10.59
CA ILE A 33 -2.79 2.86 11.85
C ILE A 33 -4.06 3.67 12.08
N LEU A 34 -4.03 4.94 11.69
CA LEU A 34 -5.16 5.83 11.88
C LEU A 34 -6.23 5.71 10.80
N ASP A 35 -5.96 4.92 9.78
CA ASP A 35 -6.91 4.72 8.68
C ASP A 35 -8.04 3.79 9.14
N PRO A 36 -9.29 4.28 9.23
CA PRO A 36 -10.41 3.47 9.71
C PRO A 36 -10.77 2.32 8.76
N ASN A 37 -10.25 2.34 7.53
CA ASN A 37 -10.50 1.27 6.56
C ASN A 37 -9.54 0.11 6.70
N THR A 38 -8.68 0.14 7.71
CA THR A 38 -7.77 -0.97 8.02
C THR A 38 -8.15 -1.59 9.35
N LYS A 39 -7.71 -2.83 9.58
CA LYS A 39 -7.89 -3.46 10.88
C LYS A 39 -6.98 -2.77 11.89
N ALA A 40 -7.54 -2.21 12.94
CA ALA A 40 -6.80 -1.40 13.91
C ALA A 40 -5.63 -2.16 14.54
N THR A 41 -5.84 -3.43 14.84
CA THR A 41 -4.86 -4.25 15.57
C THR A 41 -3.91 -5.02 14.64
N ALA A 42 -4.01 -4.81 13.34
CA ALA A 42 -3.09 -5.47 12.41
C ALA A 42 -1.66 -5.00 12.66
N LYS A 43 -0.72 -5.92 12.53
CA LYS A 43 0.69 -5.58 12.71
C LYS A 43 1.19 -4.78 11.52
N ARG A 44 1.93 -3.73 11.82
CA ARG A 44 2.70 -2.99 10.81
C ARG A 44 4.17 -3.19 11.14
N LYS A 45 5.03 -3.09 10.14
CA LYS A 45 6.44 -3.38 10.33
C LYS A 45 7.29 -2.40 9.54
N ILE A 46 8.38 -1.95 10.15
CA ILE A 46 9.42 -1.20 9.46
C ILE A 46 10.65 -2.09 9.41
N THR A 47 11.16 -2.30 8.22
CA THR A 47 12.38 -3.07 8.01
C THR A 47 13.48 -2.14 7.56
N LEU A 48 14.58 -2.13 8.30
CA LEU A 48 15.75 -1.35 7.98
C LEU A 48 16.84 -2.30 7.52
N THR A 49 17.35 -2.06 6.32
CA THR A 49 18.44 -2.85 5.77
C THR A 49 19.66 -1.97 5.62
N ILE A 50 20.75 -2.37 6.24
CA ILE A 50 22.04 -1.68 6.14
C ILE A 50 22.98 -2.57 5.39
N GLU A 51 23.45 -2.13 4.22
CA GLU A 51 24.41 -2.88 3.41
C GLU A 51 25.76 -2.23 3.52
N LEU A 52 26.77 -3.06 3.70
CA LEU A 52 28.16 -2.65 3.91
C LEU A 52 29.00 -3.28 2.81
N THR A 53 29.62 -2.45 1.99
CA THR A 53 30.44 -2.90 0.89
C THR A 53 31.88 -2.45 1.10
N PRO A 54 32.78 -3.33 1.52
CA PRO A 54 34.19 -2.96 1.69
C PRO A 54 34.93 -2.94 0.34
N ASP A 55 36.01 -2.20 0.28
CA ASP A 55 36.91 -2.23 -0.88
C ASP A 55 37.89 -3.40 -0.76
N ASP A 56 38.70 -3.60 -1.82
CA ASP A 56 39.67 -4.68 -1.84
C ASP A 56 40.75 -4.56 -0.77
N GLU A 57 41.04 -3.36 -0.36
CA GLU A 57 42.07 -3.10 0.68
C GLU A 57 41.50 -3.13 2.09
N ARG A 58 40.18 -3.28 2.22
CA ARG A 58 39.46 -3.34 3.49
C ARG A 58 39.61 -2.09 4.33
N ARG A 59 39.77 -0.94 3.68
CA ARG A 59 39.94 0.36 4.36
C ARG A 59 38.71 1.24 4.25
N THR A 60 38.00 1.14 3.14
CA THR A 60 36.82 1.95 2.90
C THR A 60 35.62 1.04 2.83
N ILE A 61 34.56 1.42 3.52
CA ILE A 61 33.32 0.64 3.53
C ILE A 61 32.21 1.55 3.03
N GLY A 62 31.60 1.18 1.92
CA GLY A 62 30.37 1.84 1.48
C GLY A 62 29.22 1.40 2.37
N VAL A 63 28.43 2.34 2.82
CA VAL A 63 27.27 2.07 3.66
C VAL A 63 26.02 2.54 2.95
N GLN A 64 25.06 1.66 2.79
CA GLN A 64 23.79 1.98 2.15
C GLN A 64 22.65 1.54 3.07
N VAL A 65 21.68 2.41 3.25
CA VAL A 65 20.53 2.12 4.11
C VAL A 65 19.25 2.21 3.29
N THR A 66 18.42 1.20 3.44
CA THR A 66 17.10 1.16 2.84
C THR A 66 16.08 0.90 3.95
N ALA A 67 15.04 1.69 3.99
CA ALA A 67 13.93 1.47 4.92
C ALA A 67 12.68 1.15 4.14
N LYS A 68 11.93 0.18 4.64
CA LYS A 68 10.70 -0.27 4.01
C LYS A 68 9.65 -0.50 5.10
N SER A 69 8.43 -0.06 4.84
CA SER A 69 7.32 -0.34 5.75
C SER A 69 6.38 -1.37 5.13
N THR A 70 5.85 -2.23 5.99
CA THR A 70 4.76 -3.13 5.65
C THR A 70 3.52 -2.64 6.38
N LEU A 71 2.53 -2.24 5.61
CA LEU A 71 1.30 -1.64 6.11
C LEU A 71 0.19 -2.65 6.13
N ALA A 72 -0.86 -2.35 6.90
CA ALA A 72 -2.08 -3.14 6.84
C ALA A 72 -2.86 -2.78 5.59
N ASP A 73 -3.40 -3.81 4.93
CA ASP A 73 -4.22 -3.60 3.76
C ASP A 73 -5.56 -2.98 4.17
N THR A 74 -6.14 -2.20 3.27
CA THR A 74 -7.48 -1.70 3.48
C THR A 74 -8.47 -2.87 3.43
N ASN A 75 -9.58 -2.72 4.17
CA ASN A 75 -10.62 -3.73 4.15
C ASN A 75 -11.14 -3.89 2.73
N PRO A 76 -11.35 -5.13 2.28
CA PRO A 76 -11.78 -5.35 0.90
C PRO A 76 -13.20 -4.85 0.68
N VAL A 77 -13.40 -4.27 -0.48
CA VAL A 77 -14.74 -4.01 -1.01
C VAL A 77 -14.99 -5.07 -2.05
N ALA A 78 -16.05 -5.84 -1.87
CA ALA A 78 -16.33 -6.96 -2.74
C ALA A 78 -17.50 -6.65 -3.65
N THR A 79 -17.32 -6.98 -4.91
CA THR A 79 -18.39 -6.95 -5.90
C THR A 79 -18.18 -8.10 -6.85
N ALA A 80 -19.11 -8.31 -7.75
CA ALA A 80 -18.99 -9.36 -8.74
C ALA A 80 -19.18 -8.75 -10.12
N LEU A 81 -18.39 -9.25 -11.06
CA LEU A 81 -18.46 -8.85 -12.45
C LEU A 81 -18.71 -10.11 -13.27
N TYR A 82 -19.73 -10.10 -14.11
CA TYR A 82 -19.91 -11.19 -15.06
C TYR A 82 -19.62 -10.70 -16.48
N VAL A 83 -19.15 -11.62 -17.31
CA VAL A 83 -18.78 -11.32 -18.69
C VAL A 83 -19.87 -11.86 -19.60
N THR A 84 -20.33 -11.02 -20.51
CA THR A 84 -21.34 -11.38 -21.47
C THR A 84 -21.01 -10.76 -22.83
N SER A 85 -21.75 -11.13 -23.87
CA SER A 85 -21.58 -10.49 -25.18
C SER A 85 -22.66 -9.44 -25.36
N ASP A 86 -22.29 -8.33 -26.00
CA ASP A 86 -23.27 -7.34 -26.43
C ASP A 86 -23.95 -7.83 -27.76
N GLY A 87 -24.84 -7.00 -28.28
CA GLY A 87 -25.53 -7.33 -29.52
C GLY A 87 -24.63 -7.39 -30.74
N ASN A 88 -23.41 -6.93 -30.66
CA ASN A 88 -22.43 -6.91 -31.74
C ASN A 88 -21.39 -8.03 -31.61
N GLY A 89 -21.51 -8.88 -30.60
CA GLY A 89 -20.58 -9.98 -30.36
C GLY A 89 -19.33 -9.58 -29.58
N GLU A 90 -19.24 -8.33 -29.12
CA GLU A 90 -18.14 -7.91 -28.28
C GLU A 90 -18.37 -8.34 -26.83
N LEU A 91 -17.26 -8.67 -26.13
CA LEU A 91 -17.34 -9.00 -24.72
C LEU A 91 -17.50 -7.73 -23.89
N VAL A 92 -18.43 -7.77 -22.98
CA VAL A 92 -18.67 -6.69 -22.02
C VAL A 92 -18.78 -7.26 -20.63
N GLY A 93 -18.39 -6.48 -19.64
CA GLY A 93 -18.56 -6.83 -18.24
C GLY A 93 -19.73 -6.06 -17.64
N ALA A 94 -20.51 -6.73 -16.80
CA ALA A 94 -21.59 -6.09 -16.09
C ALA A 94 -21.44 -6.39 -14.60
N GLU A 95 -21.53 -5.35 -13.78
CA GLU A 95 -21.42 -5.51 -12.34
C GLU A 95 -22.70 -6.13 -11.79
N MET A 96 -22.53 -7.18 -10.98
CA MET A 96 -23.63 -7.83 -10.31
C MET A 96 -23.87 -7.13 -8.97
N VAL A 97 -24.80 -6.20 -8.96
CA VAL A 97 -25.22 -5.51 -7.74
C VAL A 97 -26.43 -6.21 -7.18
N PRO A 98 -26.42 -6.66 -5.91
CA PRO A 98 -27.60 -7.24 -5.32
C PRO A 98 -28.75 -6.23 -5.35
N GLN A 99 -29.87 -6.62 -5.98
CA GLN A 99 -31.06 -5.79 -6.07
C GLN A 99 -32.23 -6.53 -5.42
N VAL A 100 -32.91 -5.81 -4.54
CA VAL A 100 -34.15 -6.32 -3.97
C VAL A 100 -35.29 -5.83 -4.86
N PRO A 101 -36.06 -6.75 -5.47
CA PRO A 101 -37.14 -6.33 -6.35
C PRO A 101 -38.10 -5.36 -5.66
N GLY A 102 -38.40 -4.28 -6.34
CA GLY A 102 -39.30 -3.24 -5.81
C GLY A 102 -38.66 -2.27 -4.84
N GLN A 103 -37.36 -2.44 -4.54
CA GLN A 103 -36.68 -1.51 -3.67
C GLN A 103 -36.40 -0.20 -4.43
N MET A 104 -36.73 0.90 -3.77
CA MET A 104 -36.50 2.23 -4.32
C MET A 104 -35.39 2.92 -3.55
N ASN A 105 -34.69 3.83 -4.21
CA ASN A 105 -33.72 4.69 -3.54
C ASN A 105 -34.43 5.60 -2.53
N MET A 106 -33.68 6.17 -1.61
CA MET A 106 -34.23 7.04 -0.57
C MET A 106 -34.92 8.27 -1.12
N ASP A 107 -34.59 8.65 -2.34
CA ASP A 107 -35.23 9.79 -3.02
C ASP A 107 -36.49 9.42 -3.77
N GLY A 108 -36.92 8.16 -3.71
CA GLY A 108 -38.12 7.66 -4.37
C GLY A 108 -37.92 7.15 -5.78
N THR A 109 -36.69 7.13 -6.28
CA THR A 109 -36.40 6.57 -7.61
C THR A 109 -36.04 5.11 -7.51
N GLN A 110 -36.27 4.38 -8.59
CA GLN A 110 -35.87 2.98 -8.65
C GLN A 110 -34.34 2.87 -8.77
N GLN A 111 -33.82 1.77 -8.29
CA GLN A 111 -32.41 1.51 -8.39
C GLN A 111 -32.00 1.39 -9.86
N GLU A 112 -30.86 2.02 -10.22
CA GLU A 112 -30.38 2.01 -11.58
C GLU A 112 -29.91 0.62 -11.99
N ALA A 113 -30.03 0.31 -13.28
CA ALA A 113 -29.48 -0.92 -13.83
C ALA A 113 -27.94 -0.89 -13.76
N PRO A 114 -27.30 -2.07 -13.67
CA PRO A 114 -25.84 -2.13 -13.68
C PRO A 114 -25.24 -1.52 -14.94
N LYS A 115 -24.12 -0.83 -14.79
CA LYS A 115 -23.40 -0.27 -15.93
C LYS A 115 -22.64 -1.37 -16.65
N LEU A 116 -22.61 -1.32 -17.98
CA LEU A 116 -21.82 -2.22 -18.77
C LEU A 116 -20.43 -1.66 -19.00
N LEU A 117 -19.44 -2.50 -18.84
CA LEU A 117 -18.05 -2.17 -19.06
C LEU A 117 -17.54 -2.89 -20.30
N LYS A 118 -16.90 -2.14 -21.20
CA LYS A 118 -16.28 -2.74 -22.36
C LYS A 118 -14.95 -3.36 -21.97
N LEU A 119 -14.78 -4.65 -22.27
CA LEU A 119 -13.59 -5.39 -21.94
C LEU A 119 -12.62 -5.41 -23.11
N VAL A 120 -11.33 -5.29 -22.81
CA VAL A 120 -10.29 -5.40 -23.82
C VAL A 120 -10.03 -6.88 -24.09
N GLN A 121 -10.16 -7.26 -25.35
CA GLN A 121 -9.85 -8.63 -25.77
C GLN A 121 -8.40 -8.72 -26.19
N HIS A 122 -7.69 -9.66 -25.58
CA HIS A 122 -6.34 -10.02 -26.01
C HIS A 122 -6.48 -11.29 -26.85
N GLY A 123 -6.42 -11.09 -28.14
CA GLY A 123 -6.50 -12.18 -29.09
C GLY A 123 -5.16 -12.82 -29.36
#